data_1b9441f9de06da0efddf0598aa8d1b6e
#
_entry.id   1b9441f9de06da0efddf0598aa8d1b6e
#
_cell.length_a   1.000
_cell.length_b   1.000
_cell.length_c   1.000
_cell.angle_alpha   90.00
_cell.angle_beta   90.00
_cell.angle_gamma   90.00
#
_symmetry.space_group_name_H-M   'P 1'
#
loop_
_entity.id
_entity.type
_entity.pdbx_description
1 polymer ?
#
loop_
_entity_poly.entity_id
_entity_poly.type
_entity_poly.pdbx_seq_one_letter_code
_entity_poly.pdbx_strand_id
1 'polypeptide(L)'
;MEDETERRARAATVTNIETSIEEMANEHVNKGMFDGPILSVTCSPVNGGSTDDLTETTTVFECFVGTEDVGGGRMRGYRYHATMNWTSGEFTYGFGAP
;
A
#
# COMPACT_ATOMS: atom_id res chain seq x y z
N MET A 1 18.19 16.52 -10.29
CA MET A 1 18.62 16.16 -8.94
C MET A 1 17.51 16.30 -7.92
N GLU A 2 16.81 17.44 -7.92
CA GLU A 2 15.64 17.59 -7.05
C GLU A 2 14.58 16.53 -7.35
N ASP A 3 14.32 16.24 -8.64
CA ASP A 3 13.35 15.23 -9.05
C ASP A 3 13.73 13.84 -8.56
N GLU A 4 15.01 13.49 -8.57
CA GLU A 4 15.47 12.20 -8.08
C GLU A 4 15.28 12.10 -6.57
N THR A 5 15.57 13.18 -5.83
CA THR A 5 15.34 13.23 -4.39
C THR A 5 13.85 13.08 -4.08
N GLU A 6 12.99 13.75 -4.83
CA GLU A 6 11.54 13.66 -4.69
C GLU A 6 11.04 12.25 -4.98
N ARG A 7 11.55 11.61 -6.02
CA ARG A 7 11.17 10.23 -6.34
C ARG A 7 11.57 9.26 -5.25
N ARG A 8 12.74 9.45 -4.66
CA ARG A 8 13.19 8.63 -3.52
C ARG A 8 12.31 8.84 -2.30
N ALA A 9 11.93 10.09 -2.05
CA ALA A 9 11.03 10.42 -0.95
C ALA A 9 9.66 9.76 -1.14
N ARG A 10 9.14 9.78 -2.37
CA ARG A 10 7.87 9.12 -2.69
C ARG A 10 7.96 7.61 -2.55
N ALA A 11 9.07 7.01 -3.01
CA ALA A 11 9.29 5.57 -2.85
C ALA A 11 9.36 5.18 -1.37
N ALA A 12 10.03 5.98 -0.54
CA ALA A 12 10.07 5.76 0.91
C ALA A 12 8.67 5.87 1.53
N THR A 13 7.86 6.79 1.04
CA THR A 13 6.47 6.93 1.50
C THR A 13 5.64 5.70 1.15
N VAL A 14 5.81 5.13 -0.03
CA VAL A 14 5.12 3.87 -0.40
C VAL A 14 5.49 2.76 0.58
N THR A 15 6.75 2.64 0.96
CA THR A 15 7.19 1.69 1.96
C THR A 15 6.51 1.95 3.31
N ASN A 16 6.38 3.21 3.72
CA ASN A 16 5.69 3.57 4.95
C ASN A 16 4.20 3.21 4.89
N ILE A 17 3.55 3.42 3.74
CA ILE A 17 2.16 3.02 3.53
C ILE A 17 2.03 1.51 3.67
N GLU A 18 2.92 0.75 3.04
CA GLU A 18 2.92 -0.71 3.13
C GLU A 18 3.09 -1.18 4.58
N THR A 19 3.96 -0.55 5.34
CA THR A 19 4.17 -0.86 6.76
C THR A 19 2.90 -0.58 7.57
N SER A 20 2.24 0.54 7.32
CA SER A 20 1.00 0.90 8.00
C SER A 20 -0.12 -0.08 7.68
N ILE A 21 -0.24 -0.50 6.41
CA ILE A 21 -1.21 -1.50 5.99
C ILE A 21 -0.91 -2.84 6.67
N GLU A 22 0.35 -3.24 6.76
CA GLU A 22 0.75 -4.46 7.44
C GLU A 22 0.34 -4.44 8.90
N GLU A 23 0.56 -3.34 9.61
CA GLU A 23 0.16 -3.19 11.00
C GLU A 23 -1.34 -3.30 11.15
N MET A 24 -2.12 -2.65 10.29
CA MET A 24 -3.57 -2.74 10.28
C MET A 24 -4.03 -4.17 10.02
N ALA A 25 -3.43 -4.85 9.04
CA ALA A 25 -3.77 -6.23 8.70
C ALA A 25 -3.50 -7.17 9.87
N ASN A 26 -2.39 -6.98 10.58
CA ASN A 26 -2.08 -7.77 11.78
C ASN A 26 -3.10 -7.56 12.88
N GLU A 27 -3.59 -6.33 13.05
CA GLU A 27 -4.68 -6.06 14.00
C GLU A 27 -5.95 -6.78 13.58
N HIS A 28 -6.27 -6.80 12.29
CA HIS A 28 -7.45 -7.51 11.78
C HIS A 28 -7.36 -9.01 12.02
N VAL A 29 -6.18 -9.60 11.84
CA VAL A 29 -5.94 -11.01 12.18
C VAL A 29 -6.16 -11.24 13.68
N ASN A 30 -5.62 -10.37 14.53
CA ASN A 30 -5.75 -10.48 15.98
C ASN A 30 -7.20 -10.35 16.44
N LYS A 31 -8.01 -9.58 15.71
CA LYS A 31 -9.44 -9.42 15.99
C LYS A 31 -10.30 -10.52 15.39
N GLY A 32 -9.70 -11.47 14.67
CA GLY A 32 -10.42 -12.59 14.07
C GLY A 32 -11.16 -12.24 12.79
N MET A 33 -10.85 -11.14 12.12
CA MET A 33 -11.49 -10.77 10.85
C MET A 33 -11.10 -11.73 9.72
N PHE A 34 -9.86 -12.23 9.75
CA PHE A 34 -9.38 -13.25 8.83
C PHE A 34 -8.16 -13.94 9.42
N ASP A 35 -7.78 -15.06 8.82
CA ASP A 35 -6.65 -15.85 9.28
C ASP A 35 -5.33 -15.33 8.71
N GLY A 36 -4.30 -15.30 9.56
CA GLY A 36 -2.92 -15.00 9.17
C GLY A 36 -2.10 -16.27 9.00
N PRO A 37 -0.77 -16.15 8.92
CA PRO A 37 -0.02 -14.89 9.09
C PRO A 37 -0.06 -13.99 7.85
N ILE A 38 0.45 -12.76 8.01
CA ILE A 38 0.65 -11.84 6.89
C ILE A 38 1.98 -12.21 6.24
N LEU A 39 1.94 -12.60 4.98
CA LEU A 39 3.14 -13.02 4.23
C LEU A 39 3.77 -11.89 3.44
N SER A 40 2.95 -11.00 2.89
CA SER A 40 3.43 -9.90 2.08
C SER A 40 2.43 -8.76 2.06
N VAL A 41 2.93 -7.53 1.83
CA VAL A 41 2.09 -6.36 1.59
C VAL A 41 2.71 -5.61 0.43
N THR A 42 1.91 -5.34 -0.60
CA THR A 42 2.36 -4.63 -1.80
C THR A 42 1.34 -3.58 -2.16
N CYS A 43 1.79 -2.35 -2.37
CA CYS A 43 0.93 -1.25 -2.78
C CYS A 43 1.37 -0.72 -4.14
N SER A 44 0.40 -0.41 -5.00
CA SER A 44 0.65 0.12 -6.34
C SER A 44 -0.33 1.25 -6.65
N PRO A 45 0.09 2.28 -7.40
CA PRO A 45 -0.84 3.31 -7.85
C PRO A 45 -1.93 2.73 -8.75
N VAL A 46 -3.15 3.24 -8.62
CA VAL A 46 -4.29 2.79 -9.44
C VAL A 46 -4.58 3.78 -10.57
N ASN A 47 -5.40 3.33 -11.53
CA ASN A 47 -5.92 4.18 -12.63
C ASN A 47 -4.82 4.87 -13.44
N GLY A 48 -3.69 4.19 -13.64
CA GLY A 48 -2.58 4.75 -14.40
C GLY A 48 -1.76 5.77 -13.64
N GLY A 49 -2.03 5.98 -12.35
CA GLY A 49 -1.23 6.84 -11.50
C GLY A 49 0.19 6.34 -11.34
N SER A 50 1.09 7.22 -11.01
CA SER A 50 2.51 6.88 -10.86
C SER A 50 3.15 7.75 -9.78
N THR A 51 4.03 7.15 -8.99
CA THR A 51 4.87 7.91 -8.06
C THR A 51 5.95 8.69 -8.79
N ASP A 52 6.22 8.37 -10.06
CA ASP A 52 7.17 9.10 -10.90
C ASP A 52 6.60 10.39 -11.48
N ASP A 53 5.27 10.53 -11.51
CA ASP A 53 4.65 11.76 -11.99
C ASP A 53 4.58 12.78 -10.85
N LEU A 54 5.57 13.64 -10.80
CA LEU A 54 5.69 14.64 -9.75
C LEU A 54 4.68 15.79 -9.86
N THR A 55 3.86 15.80 -10.92
CA THR A 55 2.78 16.78 -11.07
C THR A 55 1.52 16.34 -10.33
N GLU A 56 1.38 15.07 -10.01
CA GLU A 56 0.25 14.58 -9.23
C GLU A 56 0.34 15.09 -7.79
N THR A 57 -0.75 15.66 -7.29
CA THR A 57 -0.84 16.12 -5.91
C THR A 57 -1.39 15.05 -4.98
N THR A 58 -2.13 14.09 -5.53
CA THR A 58 -2.74 12.99 -4.78
C THR A 58 -2.58 11.70 -5.58
N THR A 59 -2.19 10.63 -4.90
CA THR A 59 -2.10 9.30 -5.52
C THR A 59 -2.91 8.33 -4.69
N VAL A 60 -3.79 7.56 -5.35
CA VAL A 60 -4.55 6.48 -4.73
C VAL A 60 -3.80 5.18 -5.00
N PHE A 61 -3.63 4.39 -3.95
CA PHE A 61 -2.96 3.09 -4.01
C PHE A 61 -3.95 1.97 -3.75
N GLU A 62 -3.79 0.88 -4.50
CA GLU A 62 -4.42 -0.39 -4.19
C GLU A 62 -3.33 -1.25 -3.56
N CYS A 63 -3.63 -1.83 -2.40
CA CYS A 63 -2.70 -2.65 -1.67
C CYS A 63 -3.22 -4.08 -1.59
N PHE A 64 -2.30 -5.03 -1.72
CA PHE A 64 -2.62 -6.45 -1.58
C PHE A 64 -1.86 -7.02 -0.39
N VAL A 65 -2.61 -7.63 0.53
CA VAL A 65 -2.07 -8.30 1.70
C VAL A 65 -2.18 -9.80 1.46
N GLY A 66 -1.05 -10.47 1.21
CA GLY A 66 -0.99 -11.90 0.98
C GLY A 66 -0.94 -12.67 2.28
N THR A 67 -1.84 -13.63 2.46
CA THR A 67 -1.92 -14.45 3.67
C THR A 67 -1.70 -15.92 3.40
N GLU A 68 -1.80 -16.37 2.15
CA GLU A 68 -1.64 -17.77 1.78
C GLU A 68 -0.96 -17.91 0.43
N ASP A 69 0.09 -18.72 0.37
CA ASP A 69 0.73 -19.09 -0.87
C ASP A 69 -0.01 -20.31 -1.43
N VAL A 70 -0.67 -20.14 -2.58
CA VAL A 70 -1.45 -21.20 -3.20
C VAL A 70 -0.70 -21.91 -4.34
N GLY A 71 0.61 -21.63 -4.48
CA GLY A 71 1.45 -22.25 -5.48
C GLY A 71 1.43 -21.51 -6.82
N GLY A 72 2.37 -21.85 -7.72
CA GLY A 72 2.45 -21.23 -9.04
C GLY A 72 2.74 -19.74 -9.03
N GLY A 73 3.36 -19.20 -7.98
CA GLY A 73 3.64 -17.79 -7.85
C GLY A 73 2.41 -16.96 -7.47
N ARG A 74 1.34 -17.62 -7.04
CA ARG A 74 0.09 -16.95 -6.67
C ARG A 74 -0.06 -16.85 -5.17
N MET A 75 -0.69 -15.76 -4.75
CA MET A 75 -1.05 -15.53 -3.35
C MET A 75 -2.54 -15.28 -3.23
N ARG A 76 -3.13 -15.81 -2.18
CA ARG A 76 -4.48 -15.47 -1.76
C ARG A 76 -4.38 -14.45 -0.63
N GLY A 77 -5.29 -13.50 -0.60
CA GLY A 77 -5.26 -12.49 0.46
C GLY A 77 -6.39 -11.49 0.34
N TYR A 78 -6.13 -10.29 0.83
CA TYR A 78 -7.15 -9.26 0.99
C TYR A 78 -6.67 -7.95 0.40
N ARG A 79 -7.63 -7.14 -0.06
CA ARG A 79 -7.32 -5.83 -0.62
C ARG A 79 -7.45 -4.76 0.45
N TYR A 80 -6.52 -3.81 0.39
CA TYR A 80 -6.54 -2.61 1.18
C TYR A 80 -6.34 -1.43 0.22
N HIS A 81 -6.55 -0.22 0.71
CA HIS A 81 -6.34 0.98 -0.09
C HIS A 81 -5.63 2.03 0.74
N ALA A 82 -5.01 2.98 0.05
CA ALA A 82 -4.42 4.15 0.68
C ALA A 82 -4.52 5.33 -0.28
N THR A 83 -4.61 6.53 0.27
CA THR A 83 -4.58 7.76 -0.50
C THR A 83 -3.53 8.67 0.09
N MET A 84 -2.57 9.06 -0.74
CA MET A 84 -1.47 9.95 -0.33
C MET A 84 -1.69 11.35 -0.89
N ASN A 85 -1.63 12.33 -0.02
CA ASN A 85 -1.61 13.74 -0.42
C ASN A 85 -0.17 14.24 -0.36
N TRP A 86 0.44 14.43 -1.53
CA TRP A 86 1.84 14.83 -1.63
C TRP A 86 2.07 16.27 -1.17
N THR A 87 1.02 17.09 -1.21
CA THR A 87 1.12 18.48 -0.77
C THR A 87 1.22 18.60 0.74
N SER A 88 0.38 17.86 1.47
CA SER A 88 0.37 17.88 2.93
C SER A 88 1.37 16.90 3.55
N GLY A 89 1.80 15.89 2.81
CA GLY A 89 2.66 14.83 3.32
C GLY A 89 1.92 13.79 4.14
N GLU A 90 0.60 13.80 4.13
CA GLU A 90 -0.23 12.87 4.89
C GLU A 90 -0.88 11.83 4.02
N PHE A 91 -1.12 10.64 4.58
CA PHE A 91 -1.89 9.61 3.89
C PHE A 91 -2.93 8.98 4.80
N THR A 92 -3.98 8.48 4.17
CA THR A 92 -5.03 7.70 4.83
C THR A 92 -5.05 6.30 4.22
N TYR A 93 -5.55 5.34 4.96
CA TYR A 93 -5.61 3.95 4.49
C TYR A 93 -6.76 3.22 5.16
N GLY A 94 -7.20 2.12 4.53
CA GLY A 94 -8.29 1.34 5.06
C GLY A 94 -8.42 -0.02 4.39
N PHE A 95 -9.33 -0.83 4.92
CA PHE A 95 -9.65 -2.16 4.42
C PHE A 95 -10.56 -2.06 3.20
N GLY A 96 -10.29 -2.90 2.19
CA GLY A 96 -11.11 -2.98 1.00
C GLY A 96 -10.49 -2.27 -0.19
N ALA A 97 -11.19 -2.29 -1.32
CA ALA A 97 -10.75 -1.61 -2.53
C ALA A 97 -10.93 -0.09 -2.40
N PRO A 98 -10.14 0.67 -3.17
CA PRO A 98 -10.28 2.13 -3.18
C PRO A 98 -11.66 2.57 -3.64
#